data_f653cec96fdc8c725240a0c3c2c12b18
#
_entry.id   f653cec96fdc8c725240a0c3c2c12b18
#
_cell.length_a   1.000
_cell.length_b   1.000
_cell.length_c   1.000
_cell.angle_alpha   90.00
_cell.angle_beta   90.00
_cell.angle_gamma   90.00
#
_symmetry.space_group_name_H-M   'P 1'
#
loop_
_entity.id
_entity.type
_entity.pdbx_description
1 polymer ?
#
loop_
_entity_poly.entity_id
_entity_poly.type
_entity_poly.pdbx_seq_one_letter_code
_entity_poly.pdbx_strand_id
1 'polypeptide(L)'
;MLTKYIRIIKNLIDMSYAQEELIQITKNVKSKKNPTVYKITSRENILLQQYKNIFTQMSDLTKKSFHVSAETSKTFSQIFNNLIKTINAFEQGKITNAKKSQIKVMEYINKTILLLIDAMENMQSSGEASGYGQYLESMKELMSGQQSLNQGMNSLLSMPFGQQPGEESLMKSLMQQQKNLMKQLENLMDENSFSSSENQGEGLGKALDDMDKIIKDFENNNISQE
;
A
#
# COMPACT_ATOMS: atom_id res chain seq x y z
N MET A 1 -0.05 12.72 20.46
CA MET A 1 0.19 13.14 19.05
C MET A 1 0.73 11.97 18.24
N LEU A 2 1.73 11.28 18.73
CA LEU A 2 2.38 10.12 18.11
C LEU A 2 1.40 9.02 17.69
N THR A 3 0.50 8.61 18.60
CA THR A 3 -0.54 7.61 18.35
C THR A 3 -1.41 7.92 17.12
N LYS A 4 -1.62 9.20 16.82
CA LYS A 4 -2.39 9.59 15.62
C LYS A 4 -1.59 9.40 14.33
N TYR A 5 -0.27 9.68 14.35
CA TYR A 5 0.61 9.37 13.22
C TYR A 5 0.63 7.88 12.93
N ILE A 6 0.86 7.06 13.96
CA ILE A 6 0.87 5.60 13.86
C ILE A 6 -0.43 5.10 13.21
N ARG A 7 -1.59 5.59 13.68
CA ARG A 7 -2.88 5.19 13.11
C ARG A 7 -3.05 5.60 11.65
N ILE A 8 -2.57 6.78 11.27
CA ILE A 8 -2.61 7.23 9.87
C ILE A 8 -1.69 6.37 9.01
N ILE A 9 -0.46 6.11 9.47
CA ILE A 9 0.51 5.26 8.78
C ILE A 9 -0.08 3.86 8.57
N LYS A 10 -0.64 3.24 9.63
CA LYS A 10 -1.29 1.94 9.55
C LYS A 10 -2.40 1.92 8.49
N ASN A 11 -3.31 2.88 8.54
CA ASN A 11 -4.39 2.96 7.56
C ASN A 11 -3.88 3.15 6.11
N LEU A 12 -2.77 3.85 5.92
CA LEU A 12 -2.12 3.99 4.61
C LEU A 12 -1.47 2.68 4.16
N ILE A 13 -0.88 1.91 5.08
CA ILE A 13 -0.34 0.58 4.79
C ILE A 13 -1.46 -0.35 4.33
N ASP A 14 -2.55 -0.45 5.08
CA ASP A 14 -3.72 -1.26 4.72
C ASP A 14 -4.25 -0.87 3.33
N MET A 15 -4.27 0.43 3.05
CA MET A 15 -4.69 0.95 1.75
C MET A 15 -3.69 0.58 0.63
N SER A 16 -2.38 0.56 0.91
CA SER A 16 -1.35 0.15 -0.04
C SER A 16 -1.51 -1.32 -0.44
N TYR A 17 -1.74 -2.21 0.54
CA TYR A 17 -2.00 -3.63 0.28
C TYR A 17 -3.27 -3.85 -0.55
N ALA A 18 -4.36 -3.19 -0.18
CA ALA A 18 -5.60 -3.28 -0.94
C ALA A 18 -5.43 -2.79 -2.40
N GLN A 19 -4.62 -1.75 -2.61
CA GLN A 19 -4.29 -1.26 -3.95
C GLN A 19 -3.43 -2.25 -4.72
N GLU A 20 -2.48 -2.91 -4.06
CA GLU A 20 -1.65 -3.95 -4.67
C GLU A 20 -2.50 -5.13 -5.16
N GLU A 21 -3.41 -5.63 -4.33
CA GLU A 21 -4.36 -6.67 -4.72
C GLU A 21 -5.17 -6.26 -5.97
N LEU A 22 -5.67 -5.01 -6.00
CA LEU A 22 -6.39 -4.50 -7.16
C LEU A 22 -5.54 -4.43 -8.42
N ILE A 23 -4.27 -4.07 -8.30
CA ILE A 23 -3.32 -4.07 -9.43
C ILE A 23 -3.17 -5.48 -9.98
N GLN A 24 -3.01 -6.50 -9.13
CA GLN A 24 -2.90 -7.91 -9.54
C GLN A 24 -4.16 -8.36 -10.30
N ILE A 25 -5.34 -8.12 -9.72
CA ILE A 25 -6.61 -8.46 -10.39
C ILE A 25 -6.72 -7.74 -11.74
N THR A 26 -6.31 -6.47 -11.79
CA THR A 26 -6.39 -5.65 -13.02
C THR A 26 -5.41 -6.12 -14.08
N LYS A 27 -4.31 -6.80 -13.72
CA LYS A 27 -3.29 -7.28 -14.65
C LYS A 27 -3.91 -8.06 -15.82
N ASN A 28 -4.88 -8.93 -15.52
CA ASN A 28 -5.53 -9.81 -16.50
C ASN A 28 -6.71 -9.15 -17.24
N VAL A 29 -7.08 -7.92 -16.89
CA VAL A 29 -8.16 -7.20 -17.56
C VAL A 29 -7.67 -6.57 -18.86
N LYS A 30 -8.23 -7.01 -19.98
CA LYS A 30 -7.89 -6.49 -21.33
C LYS A 30 -8.97 -5.58 -21.92
N SER A 31 -10.20 -5.66 -21.42
CA SER A 31 -11.35 -4.95 -22.00
C SER A 31 -12.34 -4.49 -20.94
N LYS A 32 -13.04 -3.39 -21.20
CA LYS A 32 -14.16 -2.90 -20.37
C LYS A 32 -15.31 -3.93 -20.22
N LYS A 33 -15.45 -4.80 -21.20
CA LYS A 33 -16.50 -5.85 -21.18
C LYS A 33 -16.25 -6.95 -20.15
N ASN A 34 -15.05 -7.02 -19.57
CA ASN A 34 -14.73 -7.98 -18.53
C ASN A 34 -15.57 -7.65 -17.27
N PRO A 35 -16.37 -8.58 -16.73
CA PRO A 35 -17.21 -8.33 -15.56
C PRO A 35 -16.41 -7.96 -14.31
N THR A 36 -15.13 -8.33 -14.25
CA THR A 36 -14.21 -7.98 -13.17
C THR A 36 -13.99 -6.47 -13.07
N VAL A 37 -14.13 -5.72 -14.19
CA VAL A 37 -13.95 -4.25 -14.19
C VAL A 37 -14.89 -3.58 -13.21
N TYR A 38 -16.16 -4.01 -13.16
CA TYR A 38 -17.12 -3.47 -12.21
C TYR A 38 -16.68 -3.69 -10.75
N LYS A 39 -16.21 -4.90 -10.42
CA LYS A 39 -15.71 -5.22 -9.08
C LYS A 39 -14.50 -4.38 -8.71
N ILE A 40 -13.54 -4.22 -9.64
CA ILE A 40 -12.36 -3.38 -9.43
C ILE A 40 -12.78 -1.92 -9.19
N THR A 41 -13.63 -1.36 -10.04
CA THR A 41 -14.09 0.02 -9.91
C THR A 41 -14.82 0.26 -8.58
N SER A 42 -15.64 -0.70 -8.14
CA SER A 42 -16.29 -0.63 -6.82
C SER A 42 -15.28 -0.62 -5.68
N ARG A 43 -14.25 -1.46 -5.72
CA ARG A 43 -13.18 -1.49 -4.70
C ARG A 43 -12.33 -0.21 -4.72
N GLU A 44 -12.03 0.33 -5.90
CA GLU A 44 -11.35 1.65 -6.01
C GLU A 44 -12.17 2.78 -5.37
N ASN A 45 -13.49 2.74 -5.49
CA ASN A 45 -14.36 3.70 -4.81
C ASN A 45 -14.33 3.53 -3.29
N ILE A 46 -14.24 2.28 -2.78
CA ILE A 46 -14.05 2.03 -1.35
C ILE A 46 -12.71 2.62 -0.89
N LEU A 47 -11.62 2.39 -1.62
CA LEU A 47 -10.31 2.97 -1.32
C LEU A 47 -10.36 4.51 -1.32
N LEU A 48 -11.10 5.12 -2.24
CA LEU A 48 -11.30 6.56 -2.25
C LEU A 48 -12.01 7.06 -0.98
N GLN A 49 -13.00 6.34 -0.45
CA GLN A 49 -13.67 6.69 0.80
C GLN A 49 -12.73 6.50 2.01
N GLN A 50 -11.98 5.41 2.05
CA GLN A 50 -10.94 5.20 3.08
C GLN A 50 -9.92 6.33 3.05
N TYR A 51 -9.43 6.69 1.87
CA TYR A 51 -8.52 7.82 1.69
C TYR A 51 -9.09 9.12 2.24
N LYS A 52 -10.36 9.46 1.95
CA LYS A 52 -10.99 10.68 2.49
C LYS A 52 -10.99 10.72 4.01
N ASN A 53 -11.23 9.57 4.65
CA ASN A 53 -11.17 9.48 6.11
C ASN A 53 -9.75 9.70 6.64
N ILE A 54 -8.74 9.11 5.98
CA ILE A 54 -7.32 9.31 6.31
C ILE A 54 -6.94 10.79 6.12
N PHE A 55 -7.37 11.41 5.03
CA PHE A 55 -7.10 12.82 4.74
C PHE A 55 -7.68 13.75 5.82
N THR A 56 -8.89 13.48 6.29
CA THR A 56 -9.49 14.25 7.40
C THR A 56 -8.66 14.12 8.66
N GLN A 57 -8.24 12.91 9.03
CA GLN A 57 -7.37 12.68 10.19
C GLN A 57 -6.02 13.39 10.05
N MET A 58 -5.45 13.37 8.84
CA MET A 58 -4.21 14.05 8.53
C MET A 58 -4.35 15.58 8.61
N SER A 59 -5.44 16.14 8.07
CA SER A 59 -5.74 17.57 8.16
C SER A 59 -5.85 18.05 9.61
N ASP A 60 -6.48 17.27 10.48
CA ASP A 60 -6.56 17.58 11.91
C ASP A 60 -5.21 17.48 12.63
N LEU A 61 -4.34 16.60 12.13
CA LEU A 61 -2.99 16.47 12.64
C LEU A 61 -2.13 17.67 12.24
N THR A 62 -2.18 18.09 10.98
CA THR A 62 -1.41 19.24 10.45
C THR A 62 -1.74 20.55 11.15
N LYS A 63 -3.00 20.75 11.54
CA LYS A 63 -3.39 21.94 12.32
C LYS A 63 -2.74 22.01 13.70
N LYS A 64 -2.28 20.86 14.22
CA LYS A 64 -1.74 20.71 15.58
C LYS A 64 -0.24 20.41 15.63
N SER A 65 0.40 20.20 14.47
CA SER A 65 1.80 19.79 14.37
C SER A 65 2.48 20.50 13.22
N PHE A 66 3.63 21.14 13.52
CA PHE A 66 4.50 21.78 12.54
C PHE A 66 5.41 20.79 11.79
N HIS A 67 5.35 19.49 12.11
CA HIS A 67 6.26 18.48 11.58
C HIS A 67 5.82 17.88 10.24
N VAL A 68 4.62 18.21 9.75
CA VAL A 68 4.16 17.73 8.44
C VAL A 68 4.71 18.62 7.34
N SER A 69 5.55 18.06 6.49
CA SER A 69 6.18 18.78 5.39
C SER A 69 5.19 19.15 4.28
N ALA A 70 5.52 20.19 3.52
CA ALA A 70 4.78 20.55 2.31
C ALA A 70 4.79 19.39 1.29
N GLU A 71 5.84 18.57 1.26
CA GLU A 71 5.94 17.40 0.41
C GLU A 71 4.92 16.33 0.80
N THR A 72 4.71 16.09 2.09
CA THR A 72 3.66 15.20 2.58
C THR A 72 2.28 15.63 2.08
N SER A 73 1.96 16.92 2.17
CA SER A 73 0.69 17.45 1.66
C SER A 73 0.55 17.27 0.14
N LYS A 74 1.64 17.43 -0.59
CA LYS A 74 1.68 17.20 -2.05
C LYS A 74 1.45 15.73 -2.39
N THR A 75 2.10 14.79 -1.70
CA THR A 75 1.89 13.36 -1.95
C THR A 75 0.47 12.93 -1.62
N PHE A 76 -0.13 13.42 -0.55
CA PHE A 76 -1.56 13.22 -0.26
C PHE A 76 -2.44 13.68 -1.43
N SER A 77 -2.23 14.88 -1.95
CA SER A 77 -3.00 15.37 -3.11
C SER A 77 -2.83 14.47 -4.34
N GLN A 78 -1.63 13.93 -4.54
CA GLN A 78 -1.36 13.02 -5.66
C GLN A 78 -2.08 11.66 -5.51
N ILE A 79 -2.20 11.12 -4.30
CA ILE A 79 -3.00 9.91 -4.05
C ILE A 79 -4.43 10.15 -4.51
N PHE A 80 -5.07 11.21 -4.03
CA PHE A 80 -6.45 11.56 -4.39
C PHE A 80 -6.65 11.68 -5.90
N ASN A 81 -5.79 12.48 -6.54
CA ASN A 81 -5.89 12.73 -7.97
C ASN A 81 -5.74 11.45 -8.80
N ASN A 82 -4.85 10.53 -8.38
CA ASN A 82 -4.66 9.28 -9.10
C ASN A 82 -5.77 8.26 -8.82
N LEU A 83 -6.36 8.22 -7.62
CA LEU A 83 -7.57 7.43 -7.35
C LEU A 83 -8.73 7.86 -8.27
N ILE A 84 -9.01 9.15 -8.37
CA ILE A 84 -10.04 9.69 -9.28
C ILE A 84 -9.71 9.33 -10.74
N LYS A 85 -8.46 9.49 -11.16
CA LYS A 85 -8.03 9.11 -12.53
C LYS A 85 -8.23 7.62 -12.78
N THR A 86 -7.95 6.76 -11.80
CA THR A 86 -8.13 5.31 -11.89
C THR A 86 -9.60 4.97 -12.13
N ILE A 87 -10.49 5.49 -11.28
CA ILE A 87 -11.93 5.25 -11.38
C ILE A 87 -12.47 5.72 -12.73
N ASN A 88 -12.19 6.97 -13.09
CA ASN A 88 -12.64 7.54 -14.36
C ASN A 88 -12.12 6.76 -15.58
N ALA A 89 -10.87 6.27 -15.52
CA ALA A 89 -10.30 5.48 -16.60
C ALA A 89 -11.00 4.13 -16.75
N PHE A 90 -11.35 3.45 -15.65
CA PHE A 90 -12.16 2.22 -15.72
C PHE A 90 -13.55 2.48 -16.27
N GLU A 91 -14.24 3.52 -15.82
CA GLU A 91 -15.57 3.91 -16.33
C GLU A 91 -15.56 4.20 -17.82
N GLN A 92 -14.49 4.85 -18.31
CA GLN A 92 -14.29 5.12 -19.74
C GLN A 92 -13.78 3.91 -20.52
N GLY A 93 -13.42 2.80 -19.88
CA GLY A 93 -12.84 1.63 -20.53
C GLY A 93 -11.38 1.80 -20.96
N LYS A 94 -10.68 2.80 -20.43
CA LYS A 94 -9.26 3.07 -20.68
C LYS A 94 -8.38 2.25 -19.74
N ILE A 95 -8.41 0.91 -19.89
CA ILE A 95 -7.80 -0.05 -18.95
C ILE A 95 -6.32 0.24 -18.72
N THR A 96 -5.55 0.49 -19.78
CA THR A 96 -4.12 0.81 -19.67
C THR A 96 -3.86 2.06 -18.81
N ASN A 97 -4.69 3.08 -18.97
CA ASN A 97 -4.56 4.29 -18.16
C ASN A 97 -4.94 4.04 -16.69
N ALA A 98 -5.97 3.23 -16.45
CA ALA A 98 -6.35 2.80 -15.12
C ALA A 98 -5.19 2.07 -14.40
N LYS A 99 -4.57 1.08 -15.07
CA LYS A 99 -3.39 0.36 -14.54
C LYS A 99 -2.26 1.32 -14.15
N LYS A 100 -1.90 2.25 -15.04
CA LYS A 100 -0.86 3.25 -14.75
C LYS A 100 -1.21 4.12 -13.56
N SER A 101 -2.47 4.51 -13.41
CA SER A 101 -2.91 5.35 -12.30
C SER A 101 -2.95 4.56 -10.99
N GLN A 102 -3.33 3.28 -10.98
CA GLN A 102 -3.27 2.38 -9.82
C GLN A 102 -1.84 2.29 -9.25
N ILE A 103 -0.85 2.07 -10.12
CA ILE A 103 0.57 2.02 -9.71
C ILE A 103 0.98 3.35 -9.06
N LYS A 104 0.59 4.48 -9.66
CA LYS A 104 0.89 5.79 -9.07
C LYS A 104 0.22 6.02 -7.72
N VAL A 105 -1.01 5.53 -7.52
CA VAL A 105 -1.67 5.56 -6.21
C VAL A 105 -0.79 4.88 -5.18
N MET A 106 -0.36 3.66 -5.44
CA MET A 106 0.49 2.86 -4.56
C MET A 106 1.84 3.54 -4.28
N GLU A 107 2.52 4.04 -5.32
CA GLU A 107 3.78 4.78 -5.19
C GLU A 107 3.64 6.00 -4.25
N TYR A 108 2.57 6.79 -4.41
CA TYR A 108 2.35 7.97 -3.57
C TYR A 108 1.91 7.60 -2.15
N ILE A 109 1.16 6.53 -1.95
CA ILE A 109 0.83 6.03 -0.61
C ILE A 109 2.14 5.68 0.12
N ASN A 110 3.00 4.87 -0.48
CA ASN A 110 4.25 4.43 0.14
C ASN A 110 5.20 5.61 0.40
N LYS A 111 5.31 6.53 -0.55
CA LYS A 111 6.09 7.76 -0.34
C LYS A 111 5.55 8.58 0.83
N THR A 112 4.23 8.68 0.96
CA THR A 112 3.59 9.41 2.06
C THR A 112 3.89 8.76 3.41
N ILE A 113 3.85 7.42 3.47
CA ILE A 113 4.18 6.67 4.69
C ILE A 113 5.62 6.98 5.13
N LEU A 114 6.60 6.91 4.21
CA LEU A 114 8.00 7.23 4.53
C LEU A 114 8.14 8.66 5.08
N LEU A 115 7.51 9.64 4.45
CA LEU A 115 7.53 11.02 4.92
C LEU A 115 6.89 11.20 6.32
N LEU A 116 5.87 10.42 6.64
CA LEU A 116 5.26 10.44 7.97
C LEU A 116 6.13 9.76 9.02
N ILE A 117 6.85 8.70 8.66
CA ILE A 117 7.83 8.05 9.53
C ILE A 117 8.97 9.03 9.84
N ASP A 118 9.54 9.69 8.82
CA ASP A 118 10.58 10.70 9.00
C ASP A 118 10.10 11.85 9.90
N ALA A 119 8.86 12.29 9.75
CA ALA A 119 8.26 13.31 10.62
C ALA A 119 8.16 12.83 12.07
N MET A 120 7.84 11.57 12.30
CA MET A 120 7.79 10.96 13.63
C MET A 120 9.18 10.84 14.26
N GLU A 121 10.20 10.44 13.50
CA GLU A 121 11.61 10.39 13.96
C GLU A 121 12.09 11.79 14.42
N ASN A 122 11.76 12.81 13.63
CA ASN A 122 12.10 14.19 13.97
C ASN A 122 11.38 14.70 15.24
N MET A 123 10.16 14.22 15.51
CA MET A 123 9.46 14.52 16.76
C MET A 123 10.08 13.82 17.97
N GLN A 124 10.67 12.65 17.78
CA GLN A 124 11.30 11.86 18.83
C GLN A 124 12.68 12.42 19.24
N SER A 125 13.45 12.90 18.28
CA SER A 125 14.76 13.51 18.54
C SER A 125 14.66 14.80 19.37
N SER A 126 13.47 15.39 19.46
CA SER A 126 13.20 16.57 20.29
C SER A 126 12.83 16.27 21.76
N GLY A 127 12.90 15.02 22.23
CA GLY A 127 12.92 14.73 23.66
C GLY A 127 11.81 13.85 24.26
N GLU A 128 10.97 13.21 23.47
CA GLU A 128 9.91 12.32 24.00
C GLU A 128 9.95 10.90 23.39
N ALA A 129 10.32 9.93 24.20
CA ALA A 129 10.03 8.50 24.10
C ALA A 129 11.14 7.55 23.67
N SER A 130 11.65 6.82 24.65
CA SER A 130 12.35 5.53 24.49
C SER A 130 11.33 4.42 24.18
N GLY A 131 11.60 3.59 23.20
CA GLY A 131 10.81 2.41 22.81
C GLY A 131 10.17 2.47 21.42
N TYR A 132 9.87 3.63 20.92
CA TYR A 132 9.31 3.80 19.58
C TYR A 132 10.36 3.77 18.45
N GLY A 133 11.64 3.96 18.74
CA GLY A 133 12.72 3.99 17.73
C GLY A 133 12.84 2.67 16.97
N GLN A 134 12.79 1.54 17.67
CA GLN A 134 12.84 0.22 17.05
C GLN A 134 11.61 -0.05 16.18
N TYR A 135 10.42 0.34 16.65
CA TYR A 135 9.19 0.21 15.87
C TYR A 135 9.25 1.03 14.59
N LEU A 136 9.75 2.27 14.65
CA LEU A 136 9.90 3.12 13.47
C LEU A 136 10.91 2.59 12.47
N GLU A 137 12.03 2.05 12.95
CA GLU A 137 13.06 1.43 12.10
C GLU A 137 12.47 0.23 11.35
N SER A 138 11.78 -0.67 12.07
CA SER A 138 11.13 -1.82 11.47
C SER A 138 10.02 -1.43 10.48
N MET A 139 9.25 -0.38 10.78
CA MET A 139 8.27 0.17 9.84
C MET A 139 8.91 0.73 8.58
N LYS A 140 10.07 1.37 8.70
CA LYS A 140 10.85 1.91 7.58
C LYS A 140 11.40 0.80 6.68
N GLU A 141 11.90 -0.28 7.28
CA GLU A 141 12.34 -1.47 6.55
C GLU A 141 11.20 -2.14 5.78
N LEU A 142 10.04 -2.33 6.42
CA LEU A 142 8.82 -2.84 5.78
C LEU A 142 8.42 -1.99 4.57
N MET A 143 8.42 -0.68 4.71
CA MET A 143 8.02 0.23 3.65
C MET A 143 9.04 0.28 2.51
N SER A 144 10.33 0.20 2.80
CA SER A 144 11.39 0.05 1.78
C SER A 144 11.22 -1.25 0.99
N GLY A 145 10.91 -2.34 1.68
CA GLY A 145 10.59 -3.62 1.06
C GLY A 145 9.37 -3.53 0.14
N GLN A 146 8.29 -2.92 0.61
CA GLN A 146 7.07 -2.71 -0.19
C GLN A 146 7.33 -1.83 -1.41
N GLN A 147 8.16 -0.81 -1.28
CA GLN A 147 8.55 0.04 -2.42
C GLN A 147 9.34 -0.75 -3.48
N SER A 148 10.22 -1.65 -3.06
CA SER A 148 10.96 -2.55 -3.95
C SER A 148 10.03 -3.51 -4.68
N LEU A 149 9.04 -4.09 -3.98
CA LEU A 149 7.98 -4.90 -4.58
C LEU A 149 7.19 -4.13 -5.63
N ASN A 150 6.82 -2.89 -5.34
CA ASN A 150 6.09 -2.04 -6.26
C ASN A 150 6.89 -1.76 -7.55
N GLN A 151 8.19 -1.53 -7.42
CA GLN A 151 9.08 -1.35 -8.58
C GLN A 151 9.19 -2.64 -9.39
N GLY A 152 9.35 -3.78 -8.73
CA GLY A 152 9.36 -5.10 -9.39
C GLY A 152 8.04 -5.40 -10.10
N MET A 153 6.92 -5.08 -9.48
CA MET A 153 5.58 -5.23 -10.05
C MET A 153 5.38 -4.32 -11.28
N ASN A 154 5.85 -3.08 -11.20
CA ASN A 154 5.82 -2.16 -12.33
C ASN A 154 6.64 -2.67 -13.50
N SER A 155 7.79 -3.27 -13.22
CA SER A 155 8.63 -3.94 -14.24
C SER A 155 7.89 -5.11 -14.88
N LEU A 156 7.23 -5.97 -14.11
CA LEU A 156 6.39 -7.06 -14.63
C LEU A 156 5.23 -6.56 -15.52
N LEU A 157 4.56 -5.47 -15.09
CA LEU A 157 3.44 -4.90 -15.85
C LEU A 157 3.87 -4.21 -17.15
N SER A 158 5.13 -3.79 -17.27
CA SER A 158 5.68 -3.17 -18.45
C SER A 158 6.28 -4.17 -19.46
N MET A 159 6.49 -5.43 -19.09
CA MET A 159 6.96 -6.48 -19.97
C MET A 159 5.86 -6.96 -20.93
N PRO A 160 6.16 -7.24 -22.20
CA PRO A 160 5.23 -7.90 -23.11
C PRO A 160 4.95 -9.32 -22.59
N PHE A 161 3.69 -9.66 -22.38
CA PHE A 161 3.27 -10.94 -21.84
C PHE A 161 3.73 -12.14 -22.69
N GLY A 162 4.36 -13.12 -22.05
CA GLY A 162 4.52 -14.48 -22.58
C GLY A 162 5.75 -14.72 -23.48
N GLN A 163 6.75 -13.87 -23.47
CA GLN A 163 7.90 -14.04 -24.39
C GLN A 163 9.30 -13.94 -23.78
N GLN A 164 9.47 -13.87 -22.45
CA GLN A 164 10.84 -13.81 -21.90
C GLN A 164 11.10 -14.83 -20.78
N PRO A 165 12.27 -15.51 -20.83
CA PRO A 165 12.68 -16.52 -19.83
C PRO A 165 12.93 -15.98 -18.41
N GLY A 166 12.72 -14.69 -18.15
CA GLY A 166 12.93 -14.05 -16.85
C GLY A 166 11.65 -13.76 -16.05
N GLU A 167 10.47 -13.89 -16.65
CA GLU A 167 9.19 -13.52 -16.01
C GLU A 167 8.89 -14.39 -14.78
N GLU A 168 9.10 -15.70 -14.91
CA GLU A 168 8.91 -16.65 -13.81
C GLU A 168 9.92 -16.43 -12.66
N SER A 169 11.16 -16.12 -12.99
CA SER A 169 12.20 -15.83 -12.00
C SER A 169 11.92 -14.54 -11.24
N LEU A 170 11.45 -13.49 -11.93
CA LEU A 170 11.08 -12.23 -11.31
C LEU A 170 9.85 -12.42 -10.42
N MET A 171 8.88 -13.21 -10.88
CA MET A 171 7.69 -13.54 -10.11
C MET A 171 8.03 -14.29 -8.81
N LYS A 172 8.91 -15.30 -8.89
CA LYS A 172 9.42 -16.02 -7.71
C LYS A 172 10.16 -15.09 -6.74
N SER A 173 10.94 -14.16 -7.27
CA SER A 173 11.65 -13.17 -6.44
C SER A 173 10.68 -12.24 -5.72
N LEU A 174 9.65 -11.72 -6.40
CA LEU A 174 8.63 -10.87 -5.80
C LEU A 174 7.81 -11.61 -4.74
N MET A 175 7.45 -12.87 -5.02
CA MET A 175 6.78 -13.74 -4.04
C MET A 175 7.64 -13.95 -2.78
N GLN A 176 8.95 -14.19 -2.94
CA GLN A 176 9.84 -14.36 -1.80
C GLN A 176 9.98 -13.06 -0.99
N GLN A 177 10.05 -11.92 -1.66
CA GLN A 177 10.07 -10.61 -1.00
C GLN A 177 8.76 -10.38 -0.23
N GLN A 178 7.61 -10.73 -0.82
CA GLN A 178 6.31 -10.62 -0.15
C GLN A 178 6.26 -11.49 1.12
N LYS A 179 6.73 -12.74 1.05
CA LYS A 179 6.84 -13.63 2.22
C LYS A 179 7.72 -13.05 3.33
N ASN A 180 8.83 -12.44 2.96
CA ASN A 180 9.73 -11.83 3.92
C ASN A 180 9.07 -10.61 4.61
N LEU A 181 8.38 -9.76 3.85
CA LEU A 181 7.65 -8.62 4.40
C LEU A 181 6.51 -9.04 5.34
N MET A 182 5.77 -10.09 4.96
CA MET A 182 4.73 -10.68 5.80
C MET A 182 5.30 -11.13 7.15
N LYS A 183 6.42 -11.87 7.13
CA LYS A 183 7.09 -12.31 8.36
C LYS A 183 7.62 -11.17 9.23
N GLN A 184 8.12 -10.10 8.62
CA GLN A 184 8.52 -8.89 9.35
C GLN A 184 7.33 -8.20 9.98
N LEU A 185 6.19 -8.15 9.30
CA LEU A 185 4.95 -7.58 9.82
C LEU A 185 4.40 -8.40 10.99
N GLU A 186 4.44 -9.74 10.89
CA GLU A 186 4.10 -10.66 12.00
C GLU A 186 4.97 -10.40 13.24
N ASN A 187 6.28 -10.32 13.06
CA ASN A 187 7.21 -10.02 14.15
C ASN A 187 6.89 -8.68 14.82
N LEU A 188 6.57 -7.64 14.02
CA LEU A 188 6.18 -6.34 14.54
C LEU A 188 4.87 -6.36 15.33
N MET A 189 3.96 -7.25 14.97
CA MET A 189 2.71 -7.45 15.73
C MET A 189 2.98 -8.14 17.07
N ASP A 190 3.84 -9.15 17.08
CA ASP A 190 4.19 -9.90 18.29
C ASP A 190 5.00 -9.07 19.28
N GLU A 191 5.94 -8.24 18.80
CA GLU A 191 6.73 -7.34 19.63
C GLU A 191 5.92 -6.18 20.22
N ASN A 192 4.84 -5.77 19.55
CA ASN A 192 3.98 -4.67 19.98
C ASN A 192 2.76 -5.10 20.84
N SER A 193 2.88 -6.14 21.65
CA SER A 193 1.92 -6.45 22.72
C SER A 193 1.71 -5.28 23.72
N PHE A 194 2.28 -4.12 23.43
CA PHE A 194 2.23 -2.91 24.25
C PHE A 194 0.93 -2.10 24.12
N SER A 195 0.03 -2.42 23.23
CA SER A 195 -1.23 -1.70 23.10
C SER A 195 -2.42 -2.63 23.22
N SER A 196 -2.85 -2.80 24.48
CA SER A 196 -4.18 -3.30 24.87
C SER A 196 -5.31 -2.37 24.39
N SER A 197 -5.45 -2.15 23.11
CA SER A 197 -6.67 -1.59 22.53
C SER A 197 -7.16 -2.53 21.43
N GLU A 198 -8.30 -3.15 21.68
CA GLU A 198 -8.98 -4.17 20.87
C GLU A 198 -9.12 -3.84 19.36
N ASN A 199 -8.91 -2.61 18.96
CA ASN A 199 -9.05 -2.16 17.56
C ASN A 199 -7.73 -2.08 16.78
N GLN A 200 -6.57 -2.36 17.37
CA GLN A 200 -5.28 -2.22 16.68
C GLN A 200 -4.82 -3.51 15.98
N GLY A 201 -5.29 -4.67 16.43
CA GLY A 201 -4.95 -5.97 15.84
C GLY A 201 -5.68 -6.28 14.54
N GLU A 202 -6.89 -5.73 14.35
CA GLU A 202 -7.78 -6.13 13.25
C GLU A 202 -7.28 -5.70 11.86
N GLY A 203 -6.67 -4.52 11.73
CA GLY A 203 -6.15 -4.04 10.44
C GLY A 203 -4.85 -4.73 10.01
N LEU A 204 -3.92 -4.98 10.97
CA LEU A 204 -2.68 -5.70 10.70
C LEU A 204 -2.95 -7.19 10.43
N GLY A 205 -3.87 -7.81 11.18
CA GLY A 205 -4.32 -9.17 10.91
C GLY A 205 -4.92 -9.31 9.51
N LYS A 206 -5.73 -8.35 9.10
CA LYS A 206 -6.31 -8.33 7.76
C LYS A 206 -5.25 -8.11 6.66
N ALA A 207 -4.25 -7.28 6.91
CA ALA A 207 -3.12 -7.11 5.99
C ALA A 207 -2.32 -8.42 5.84
N LEU A 208 -2.10 -9.15 6.93
CA LEU A 208 -1.47 -10.48 6.89
C LEU A 208 -2.31 -11.50 6.10
N ASP A 209 -3.62 -11.52 6.32
CA ASP A 209 -4.54 -12.40 5.57
C ASP A 209 -4.53 -12.08 4.07
N ASP A 210 -4.48 -10.80 3.71
CA ASP A 210 -4.44 -10.39 2.31
C ASP A 210 -3.07 -10.69 1.68
N MET A 211 -1.96 -10.55 2.43
CA MET A 211 -0.63 -10.99 1.99
C MET A 211 -0.55 -12.51 1.79
N ASP A 212 -1.12 -13.30 2.70
CA ASP A 212 -1.17 -14.77 2.59
C ASP A 212 -1.98 -15.22 1.37
N LYS A 213 -3.09 -14.54 1.08
CA LYS A 213 -3.87 -14.80 -0.15
C LYS A 213 -3.04 -14.51 -1.41
N ILE A 214 -2.35 -13.38 -1.45
CA ILE A 214 -1.48 -13.02 -2.58
C ILE A 214 -0.40 -14.09 -2.78
N ILE A 215 0.23 -14.54 -1.69
CA ILE A 215 1.24 -15.61 -1.74
C ILE A 215 0.63 -16.92 -2.29
N LYS A 216 -0.54 -17.32 -1.80
CA LYS A 216 -1.24 -18.51 -2.27
C LYS A 216 -1.65 -18.42 -3.74
N ASP A 217 -2.08 -17.25 -4.21
CA ASP A 217 -2.39 -17.01 -5.61
C ASP A 217 -1.14 -17.11 -6.50
N PHE A 218 0.02 -16.65 -6.00
CA PHE A 218 1.31 -16.86 -6.65
C PHE A 218 1.72 -18.35 -6.69
N GLU A 219 1.55 -19.09 -5.58
CA GLU A 219 1.93 -20.51 -5.47
C GLU A 219 1.05 -21.41 -6.34
N ASN A 220 -0.21 -21.11 -6.45
CA ASN A 220 -1.17 -21.92 -7.23
C ASN A 220 -1.14 -21.64 -8.73
N ASN A 221 -0.19 -20.82 -9.22
CA ASN A 221 -0.18 -20.36 -10.61
C ASN A 221 -1.57 -19.83 -11.07
N ASN A 222 -2.41 -19.42 -10.14
CA ASN A 222 -3.70 -18.78 -10.41
C ASN A 222 -3.52 -17.36 -10.99
N ILE A 223 -2.34 -17.04 -11.42
CA ILE A 223 -2.05 -16.05 -12.44
C ILE A 223 -2.32 -16.66 -13.82
N SER A 224 -3.17 -17.71 -13.84
CA SER A 224 -3.60 -18.46 -15.00
C SER A 224 -4.49 -17.57 -15.86
N GLN A 225 -4.15 -17.42 -17.05
CA GLN A 225 -4.79 -18.05 -18.19
C GLN A 225 -6.27 -18.48 -17.96
N GLU A 226 -7.14 -17.57 -17.43
CA GLU A 226 -8.57 -17.59 -17.68
C GLU A 226 -9.11 -16.16 -17.76
#